data_31f06e6b93f93b56ebeba86a5f775a69
#
_entry.id   31f06e6b93f93b56ebeba86a5f775a69
#
_cell.length_a   1.000
_cell.length_b   1.000
_cell.length_c   1.000
_cell.angle_alpha   90.00
_cell.angle_beta   90.00
_cell.angle_gamma   90.00
#
_symmetry.space_group_name_H-M   'P 1'
#
loop_
_entity.id
_entity.type
_entity.pdbx_description
1 polymer ?
#
loop_
_entity_poly.entity_id
_entity_poly.type
_entity_poly.pdbx_seq_one_letter_code
_entity_poly.pdbx_strand_id
1 'polypeptide(L)'
;EAYGAEVVVCPVAVAPEDPRSYYSTAERLVTEIPNAYRPNQYHNQANPKAHYLTTGPEIWEQTRGRITHFVAGAGTGGTITGVGRFLKEQNPDVQIIAADPTNSVYSGGSGRPYLVEGVGEDFWPDTYDPSIVDSTIAVTDAESFAMAHRVTVEEGILIGGSGGTAVAAALQTAQNLTAEDLVVVLIPDSGRGYLSKVFDKSWMANMGFSKQEGSTVADLLDQRARGESELTYVSPESTLEEAISIMQERGLPGIPVANGEMPLAIAEVMGSVYQHSLLEESSKTNQPSPGKVEEVMSPNMPTVGVGESLKVAAAKLENSQVLLVLDDGQPRSLLTRSDLAGAHAGDGEQEETSK
;
A
#
# COMPACT_ATOMS: atom_id res chain seq x y z
N GLU A 1 5.62 17.91 13.48
CA GLU A 1 6.87 18.46 14.09
C GLU A 1 7.10 19.91 13.65
N ALA A 2 6.94 20.26 12.36
CA ALA A 2 7.20 21.62 11.87
C ALA A 2 6.43 22.72 12.63
N TYR A 3 5.26 22.42 13.15
CA TYR A 3 4.44 23.32 13.98
C TYR A 3 4.68 23.15 15.48
N GLY A 4 5.72 22.40 15.90
CA GLY A 4 6.04 22.16 17.30
C GLY A 4 5.27 21.00 17.96
N ALA A 5 4.56 20.20 17.16
CA ALA A 5 3.89 19.01 17.68
C ALA A 5 4.88 17.87 17.94
N GLU A 6 4.65 17.11 19.01
CA GLU A 6 5.30 15.82 19.23
C GLU A 6 4.60 14.75 18.37
N VAL A 7 5.39 13.92 17.67
CA VAL A 7 4.87 12.88 16.76
C VAL A 7 5.23 11.50 17.30
N VAL A 8 4.23 10.66 17.53
CA VAL A 8 4.38 9.25 17.90
C VAL A 8 4.09 8.39 16.67
N VAL A 9 5.11 7.68 16.18
CA VAL A 9 4.98 6.77 15.05
C VAL A 9 4.59 5.39 15.55
N CYS A 10 3.52 4.83 15.01
CA CYS A 10 2.99 3.52 15.35
C CYS A 10 3.14 2.54 14.18
N PRO A 11 3.28 1.22 14.43
CA PRO A 11 3.28 0.22 13.37
C PRO A 11 1.90 0.16 12.68
N VAL A 12 1.91 -0.10 11.36
CA VAL A 12 0.68 -0.19 10.55
C VAL A 12 0.11 -1.60 10.56
N ALA A 13 0.97 -2.63 10.49
CA ALA A 13 0.55 -4.04 10.37
C ALA A 13 0.30 -4.70 11.74
N VAL A 14 -0.54 -4.08 12.56
CA VAL A 14 -0.99 -4.61 13.86
C VAL A 14 -2.50 -4.43 13.98
N ALA A 15 -3.17 -5.34 14.71
CA ALA A 15 -4.60 -5.23 14.97
C ALA A 15 -4.95 -3.91 15.69
N PRO A 16 -6.13 -3.32 15.47
CA PRO A 16 -6.55 -2.08 16.14
C PRO A 16 -6.45 -2.14 17.68
N GLU A 17 -6.70 -3.31 18.26
CA GLU A 17 -6.66 -3.57 19.70
C GLU A 17 -5.23 -3.76 20.24
N ASP A 18 -4.24 -3.92 19.38
CA ASP A 18 -2.84 -4.03 19.80
C ASP A 18 -2.43 -2.73 20.53
N PRO A 19 -1.79 -2.81 21.72
CA PRO A 19 -1.36 -1.62 22.46
C PRO A 19 -0.42 -0.69 21.68
N ARG A 20 0.25 -1.22 20.64
CA ARG A 20 1.16 -0.48 19.75
C ARG A 20 0.43 0.23 18.63
N SER A 21 -0.84 -0.14 18.34
CA SER A 21 -1.62 0.49 17.29
C SER A 21 -1.79 2.00 17.52
N TYR A 22 -1.96 2.78 16.48
CA TYR A 22 -2.21 4.21 16.63
C TYR A 22 -3.57 4.50 17.29
N TYR A 23 -4.53 3.59 17.17
CA TYR A 23 -5.82 3.70 17.87
C TYR A 23 -5.64 3.61 19.39
N SER A 24 -5.03 2.52 19.87
CA SER A 24 -4.76 2.28 21.28
C SER A 24 -3.79 3.30 21.86
N THR A 25 -2.77 3.69 21.10
CA THR A 25 -1.82 4.75 21.50
C THR A 25 -2.51 6.10 21.66
N ALA A 26 -3.39 6.50 20.73
CA ALA A 26 -4.14 7.75 20.84
C ALA A 26 -5.08 7.76 22.05
N GLU A 27 -5.73 6.64 22.35
CA GLU A 27 -6.61 6.52 23.53
C GLU A 27 -5.82 6.62 24.85
N ARG A 28 -4.68 5.95 24.92
CA ARG A 28 -3.77 6.04 26.06
C ARG A 28 -3.28 7.48 26.29
N LEU A 29 -2.84 8.17 25.23
CA LEU A 29 -2.34 9.54 25.31
C LEU A 29 -3.42 10.53 25.81
N VAL A 30 -4.66 10.37 25.42
CA VAL A 30 -5.78 11.19 25.93
C VAL A 30 -5.98 10.99 27.44
N THR A 31 -5.72 9.79 27.93
CA THR A 31 -5.83 9.48 29.37
C THR A 31 -4.63 10.01 30.18
N GLU A 32 -3.43 9.94 29.59
CA GLU A 32 -2.18 10.32 30.28
C GLU A 32 -1.91 11.83 30.28
N ILE A 33 -2.33 12.55 29.24
CA ILE A 33 -2.04 13.99 29.07
C ILE A 33 -3.20 14.82 29.62
N PRO A 34 -3.00 15.65 30.64
CA PRO A 34 -4.06 16.51 31.18
C PRO A 34 -4.63 17.46 30.12
N ASN A 35 -5.96 17.55 30.05
CA ASN A 35 -6.71 18.39 29.11
C ASN A 35 -6.52 17.99 27.62
N ALA A 36 -6.01 16.79 27.33
CA ALA A 36 -5.98 16.29 25.96
C ALA A 36 -7.41 16.09 25.42
N TYR A 37 -7.59 16.35 24.13
CA TYR A 37 -8.84 16.12 23.42
C TYR A 37 -8.57 15.32 22.15
N ARG A 38 -9.32 14.23 21.96
CA ARG A 38 -9.30 13.43 20.73
C ARG A 38 -10.51 13.80 19.87
N PRO A 39 -10.31 14.38 18.68
CA PRO A 39 -11.41 14.68 17.74
C PRO A 39 -12.21 13.46 17.30
N ASN A 40 -11.55 12.29 17.26
CA ASN A 40 -12.12 10.98 16.93
C ASN A 40 -12.89 10.97 15.61
N GLN A 41 -12.19 11.26 14.52
CA GLN A 41 -12.76 11.44 13.19
C GLN A 41 -13.57 10.23 12.66
N TYR A 42 -13.35 9.04 13.20
CA TYR A 42 -14.02 7.80 12.80
C TYR A 42 -15.43 7.64 13.40
N HIS A 43 -15.69 8.27 14.56
CA HIS A 43 -16.96 8.10 15.29
C HIS A 43 -17.69 9.41 15.53
N ASN A 44 -17.01 10.55 15.40
CA ASN A 44 -17.59 11.86 15.65
C ASN A 44 -18.47 12.32 14.49
N GLN A 45 -19.78 12.36 14.70
CA GLN A 45 -20.76 12.79 13.69
C GLN A 45 -20.63 14.26 13.28
N ALA A 46 -19.81 15.06 13.96
CA ALA A 46 -19.43 16.39 13.47
C ALA A 46 -18.66 16.32 12.13
N ASN A 47 -17.98 15.21 11.85
CA ASN A 47 -17.28 14.97 10.59
C ASN A 47 -18.26 14.99 9.39
N PRO A 48 -19.20 14.06 9.21
CA PRO A 48 -20.14 14.12 8.09
C PRO A 48 -21.04 15.35 8.14
N LYS A 49 -21.39 15.85 9.34
CA LYS A 49 -22.20 17.05 9.48
C LYS A 49 -21.52 18.29 8.90
N ALA A 50 -20.20 18.43 9.04
CA ALA A 50 -19.47 19.55 8.45
C ALA A 50 -19.61 19.55 6.93
N HIS A 51 -19.44 18.42 6.27
CA HIS A 51 -19.57 18.29 4.83
C HIS A 51 -21.01 18.45 4.33
N TYR A 52 -21.98 18.00 5.12
CA TYR A 52 -23.40 18.24 4.84
C TYR A 52 -23.74 19.74 4.85
N LEU A 53 -23.17 20.51 5.80
CA LEU A 53 -23.44 21.92 5.95
C LEU A 53 -22.63 22.85 5.02
N THR A 54 -21.51 22.35 4.46
CA THR A 54 -20.58 23.19 3.68
C THR A 54 -20.30 22.61 2.29
N THR A 55 -19.61 21.49 2.19
CA THR A 55 -19.13 20.93 0.92
C THR A 55 -20.27 20.51 -0.01
N GLY A 56 -21.32 19.89 0.53
CA GLY A 56 -22.51 19.49 -0.25
C GLY A 56 -23.23 20.69 -0.88
N PRO A 57 -23.60 21.73 -0.10
CA PRO A 57 -24.18 22.98 -0.63
C PRO A 57 -23.30 23.65 -1.67
N GLU A 58 -21.97 23.72 -1.45
CA GLU A 58 -21.05 24.36 -2.38
C GLU A 58 -21.03 23.63 -3.74
N ILE A 59 -20.94 22.29 -3.74
CA ILE A 59 -21.00 21.48 -4.97
C ILE A 59 -22.32 21.68 -5.70
N TRP A 60 -23.44 21.67 -4.98
CA TRP A 60 -24.76 21.86 -5.55
C TRP A 60 -24.93 23.23 -6.22
N GLU A 61 -24.47 24.29 -5.56
CA GLU A 61 -24.50 25.65 -6.08
C GLU A 61 -23.61 25.80 -7.32
N GLN A 62 -22.37 25.35 -7.26
CA GLN A 62 -21.40 25.45 -8.35
C GLN A 62 -21.85 24.67 -9.58
N THR A 63 -22.50 23.52 -9.41
CA THR A 63 -23.09 22.74 -10.51
C THR A 63 -24.48 23.25 -10.96
N ARG A 64 -25.02 24.23 -10.26
CA ARG A 64 -26.39 24.75 -10.46
C ARG A 64 -27.44 23.64 -10.40
N GLY A 65 -27.25 22.69 -9.49
CA GLY A 65 -28.12 21.53 -9.32
C GLY A 65 -28.12 20.53 -10.48
N ARG A 66 -27.17 20.61 -11.41
CA ARG A 66 -27.07 19.71 -12.58
C ARG A 66 -26.23 18.46 -12.34
N ILE A 67 -25.62 18.33 -11.16
CA ILE A 67 -24.81 17.16 -10.84
C ILE A 67 -25.65 15.89 -10.92
N THR A 68 -25.13 14.87 -11.64
CA THR A 68 -25.73 13.54 -11.73
C THR A 68 -24.95 12.48 -10.97
N HIS A 69 -23.64 12.65 -10.86
CA HIS A 69 -22.74 11.69 -10.20
C HIS A 69 -21.72 12.42 -9.32
N PHE A 70 -21.58 11.97 -8.09
CA PHE A 70 -20.55 12.41 -7.16
C PHE A 70 -19.61 11.26 -6.85
N VAL A 71 -18.31 11.43 -7.14
CA VAL A 71 -17.26 10.44 -6.90
C VAL A 71 -16.28 10.97 -5.87
N ALA A 72 -16.05 10.23 -4.80
CA ALA A 72 -15.06 10.57 -3.78
C ALA A 72 -14.40 9.33 -3.21
N GLY A 73 -13.13 9.45 -2.83
CA GLY A 73 -12.46 8.48 -1.99
C GLY A 73 -13.09 8.40 -0.61
N ALA A 74 -13.21 7.20 -0.07
CA ALA A 74 -13.77 6.97 1.26
C ALA A 74 -12.64 6.51 2.22
N GLY A 75 -12.18 7.38 3.14
CA GLY A 75 -11.44 7.04 4.33
C GLY A 75 -12.44 6.93 5.48
N THR A 76 -12.44 7.88 6.43
CA THR A 76 -13.46 7.90 7.51
C THR A 76 -14.91 7.92 7.01
N GLY A 77 -15.12 8.17 5.75
CA GLY A 77 -16.46 8.25 5.15
C GLY A 77 -17.21 9.56 5.40
N GLY A 78 -16.64 10.45 6.21
CA GLY A 78 -17.32 11.70 6.57
C GLY A 78 -17.71 12.57 5.38
N THR A 79 -16.79 12.72 4.42
CA THR A 79 -17.02 13.52 3.21
C THR A 79 -18.14 12.93 2.35
N ILE A 80 -18.02 11.67 1.96
CA ILE A 80 -18.98 11.02 1.06
C ILE A 80 -20.36 10.91 1.69
N THR A 81 -20.43 10.62 3.00
CA THR A 81 -21.67 10.57 3.76
C THR A 81 -22.34 11.94 3.84
N GLY A 82 -21.58 12.98 4.23
CA GLY A 82 -22.14 14.32 4.41
C GLY A 82 -22.59 14.95 3.09
N VAL A 83 -21.74 14.91 2.07
CA VAL A 83 -22.06 15.41 0.72
C VAL A 83 -23.20 14.59 0.11
N GLY A 84 -23.13 13.26 0.19
CA GLY A 84 -24.13 12.38 -0.38
C GLY A 84 -25.51 12.58 0.22
N ARG A 85 -25.64 12.71 1.55
CA ARG A 85 -26.89 13.06 2.21
C ARG A 85 -27.48 14.36 1.67
N PHE A 86 -26.67 15.41 1.62
CA PHE A 86 -27.13 16.70 1.12
C PHE A 86 -27.58 16.59 -0.33
N LEU A 87 -26.79 16.00 -1.22
CA LEU A 87 -27.14 15.90 -2.65
C LEU A 87 -28.37 15.07 -2.88
N LYS A 88 -28.56 13.95 -2.18
CA LYS A 88 -29.75 13.10 -2.30
C LYS A 88 -31.01 13.77 -1.75
N GLU A 89 -30.90 14.66 -0.76
CA GLU A 89 -32.03 15.49 -0.30
C GLU A 89 -32.46 16.54 -1.34
N GLN A 90 -31.50 17.06 -2.14
CA GLN A 90 -31.81 17.99 -3.23
C GLN A 90 -32.37 17.26 -4.47
N ASN A 91 -31.72 16.12 -4.82
CA ASN A 91 -32.14 15.28 -5.94
C ASN A 91 -31.79 13.81 -5.62
N PRO A 92 -32.79 12.94 -5.33
CA PRO A 92 -32.58 11.55 -4.97
C PRO A 92 -31.96 10.71 -6.09
N ASP A 93 -31.96 11.17 -7.34
CA ASP A 93 -31.42 10.45 -8.50
C ASP A 93 -29.89 10.63 -8.63
N VAL A 94 -29.28 11.56 -7.89
CA VAL A 94 -27.81 11.73 -7.90
C VAL A 94 -27.13 10.45 -7.40
N GLN A 95 -26.23 9.93 -8.21
CA GLN A 95 -25.47 8.73 -7.88
C GLN A 95 -24.24 9.08 -7.03
N ILE A 96 -24.09 8.44 -5.88
CA ILE A 96 -22.98 8.61 -4.95
C ILE A 96 -22.05 7.39 -5.07
N ILE A 97 -20.81 7.62 -5.49
CA ILE A 97 -19.87 6.57 -5.83
C ILE A 97 -18.63 6.67 -4.93
N ALA A 98 -18.38 5.62 -4.16
CA ALA A 98 -17.17 5.48 -3.38
C ALA A 98 -16.03 4.95 -4.25
N ALA A 99 -14.91 5.65 -4.30
CA ALA A 99 -13.65 5.15 -4.83
C ALA A 99 -12.82 4.57 -3.69
N ASP A 100 -12.40 3.32 -3.80
CA ASP A 100 -11.85 2.58 -2.67
C ASP A 100 -10.66 1.70 -3.10
N PRO A 101 -9.59 1.56 -2.28
CA PRO A 101 -8.52 0.62 -2.57
C PRO A 101 -9.00 -0.83 -2.55
N THR A 102 -8.47 -1.66 -3.41
CA THR A 102 -8.89 -3.07 -3.61
C THR A 102 -8.89 -3.90 -2.31
N ASN A 103 -8.04 -3.60 -1.33
CA ASN A 103 -7.94 -4.36 -0.07
C ASN A 103 -8.77 -3.76 1.07
N SER A 104 -9.39 -2.60 0.88
CA SER A 104 -10.24 -1.95 1.88
C SER A 104 -11.56 -2.72 2.10
N VAL A 105 -12.15 -2.55 3.29
CA VAL A 105 -13.42 -3.19 3.64
C VAL A 105 -14.61 -2.68 2.82
N TYR A 106 -14.58 -1.45 2.30
CA TYR A 106 -15.70 -0.88 1.56
C TYR A 106 -15.93 -1.55 0.20
N SER A 107 -14.86 -1.99 -0.46
CA SER A 107 -14.91 -2.73 -1.73
C SER A 107 -15.01 -4.24 -1.54
N GLY A 108 -15.18 -4.73 -0.30
CA GLY A 108 -15.28 -6.14 0.03
C GLY A 108 -13.93 -6.81 0.29
N GLY A 109 -12.86 -6.04 0.45
CA GLY A 109 -11.56 -6.50 0.90
C GLY A 109 -11.56 -6.88 2.38
N SER A 110 -10.45 -7.43 2.85
CA SER A 110 -10.28 -7.90 4.23
C SER A 110 -9.64 -6.85 5.17
N GLY A 111 -9.49 -5.60 4.73
CA GLY A 111 -8.81 -4.55 5.49
C GLY A 111 -7.30 -4.70 5.52
N ARG A 112 -6.70 -5.40 4.54
CA ARG A 112 -5.25 -5.58 4.45
C ARG A 112 -4.58 -4.32 3.90
N PRO A 113 -3.32 -4.06 4.26
CA PRO A 113 -2.58 -2.87 3.83
C PRO A 113 -2.52 -2.69 2.30
N TYR A 114 -2.50 -1.45 1.86
CA TYR A 114 -2.27 -0.94 0.52
C TYR A 114 -1.34 0.27 0.59
N LEU A 115 -0.89 0.80 -0.54
CA LEU A 115 0.10 1.89 -0.58
C LEU A 115 -0.50 3.28 -0.78
N VAL A 116 -1.69 3.37 -1.37
CA VAL A 116 -2.38 4.65 -1.50
C VAL A 116 -2.79 5.17 -0.12
N GLU A 117 -2.48 6.45 0.15
CA GLU A 117 -2.70 7.07 1.46
C GLU A 117 -3.99 7.89 1.49
N GLY A 118 -4.64 7.93 2.66
CA GLY A 118 -5.79 8.80 2.94
C GLY A 118 -7.14 8.32 2.40
N VAL A 119 -7.22 7.10 1.93
CA VAL A 119 -8.44 6.47 1.40
C VAL A 119 -8.45 4.98 1.76
N GLY A 120 -9.64 4.40 1.90
CA GLY A 120 -9.82 3.02 2.36
C GLY A 120 -9.71 2.87 3.87
N GLU A 121 -10.23 1.76 4.40
CA GLU A 121 -10.20 1.43 5.82
C GLU A 121 -10.11 -0.09 6.04
N ASP A 122 -9.69 -0.49 7.24
CA ASP A 122 -9.63 -1.87 7.72
C ASP A 122 -10.84 -2.26 8.60
N PHE A 123 -11.71 -1.28 8.90
CA PHE A 123 -12.97 -1.46 9.63
C PHE A 123 -14.04 -0.48 9.10
N TRP A 124 -15.28 -0.59 9.58
CA TRP A 124 -16.40 0.27 9.22
C TRP A 124 -16.56 1.42 10.22
N PRO A 125 -16.18 2.67 9.90
CA PRO A 125 -16.37 3.82 10.78
C PRO A 125 -17.84 4.19 10.93
N ASP A 126 -18.24 4.71 12.12
CA ASP A 126 -19.61 5.24 12.36
C ASP A 126 -19.93 6.48 11.52
N THR A 127 -18.91 7.13 10.97
CA THR A 127 -19.05 8.31 10.10
C THR A 127 -19.30 7.97 8.63
N TYR A 128 -19.17 6.68 8.26
CA TYR A 128 -19.53 6.18 6.93
C TYR A 128 -20.95 5.59 6.95
N ASP A 129 -21.81 6.10 6.09
CA ASP A 129 -23.19 5.62 5.93
C ASP A 129 -23.32 4.85 4.59
N PRO A 130 -23.30 3.51 4.63
CA PRO A 130 -23.38 2.70 3.41
C PRO A 130 -24.72 2.85 2.69
N SER A 131 -25.77 3.33 3.36
CA SER A 131 -27.09 3.52 2.73
C SER A 131 -27.15 4.73 1.78
N ILE A 132 -26.16 5.61 1.85
CA ILE A 132 -26.05 6.79 0.97
C ILE A 132 -25.26 6.46 -0.30
N VAL A 133 -24.39 5.46 -0.27
CA VAL A 133 -23.52 5.10 -1.38
C VAL A 133 -24.23 4.13 -2.32
N ASP A 134 -24.37 4.52 -3.59
CA ASP A 134 -25.04 3.70 -4.62
C ASP A 134 -24.11 2.61 -5.16
N SER A 135 -22.82 2.89 -5.26
CA SER A 135 -21.80 1.91 -5.69
C SER A 135 -20.43 2.21 -5.13
N THR A 136 -19.63 1.13 -4.98
CA THR A 136 -18.21 1.22 -4.61
C THR A 136 -17.37 0.64 -5.73
N ILE A 137 -16.34 1.37 -6.15
CA ILE A 137 -15.42 0.97 -7.21
C ILE A 137 -14.05 0.73 -6.59
N ALA A 138 -13.62 -0.53 -6.66
CA ALA A 138 -12.28 -0.93 -6.22
C ALA A 138 -11.23 -0.50 -7.25
N VAL A 139 -10.17 0.15 -6.79
CA VAL A 139 -9.05 0.63 -7.61
C VAL A 139 -7.75 0.15 -6.99
N THR A 140 -6.85 -0.40 -7.80
CA THR A 140 -5.53 -0.83 -7.34
C THR A 140 -4.58 0.34 -7.09
N ASP A 141 -3.52 0.12 -6.31
CA ASP A 141 -2.45 1.11 -6.11
C ASP A 141 -1.82 1.52 -7.45
N ALA A 142 -1.57 0.56 -8.34
CA ALA A 142 -1.01 0.81 -9.66
C ALA A 142 -1.90 1.73 -10.51
N GLU A 143 -3.21 1.48 -10.57
CA GLU A 143 -4.17 2.34 -11.27
C GLU A 143 -4.26 3.73 -10.64
N SER A 144 -4.25 3.81 -9.31
CA SER A 144 -4.30 5.07 -8.55
C SER A 144 -3.08 5.95 -8.86
N PHE A 145 -1.89 5.38 -8.80
CA PHE A 145 -0.64 6.11 -9.05
C PHE A 145 -0.47 6.48 -10.52
N ALA A 146 -0.79 5.58 -11.43
CA ALA A 146 -0.78 5.89 -12.87
C ALA A 146 -1.76 7.02 -13.22
N MET A 147 -2.96 7.03 -12.60
CA MET A 147 -3.94 8.09 -12.81
C MET A 147 -3.49 9.42 -12.20
N ALA A 148 -2.87 9.43 -11.02
CA ALA A 148 -2.31 10.64 -10.43
C ALA A 148 -1.25 11.27 -11.34
N HIS A 149 -0.38 10.47 -11.94
CA HIS A 149 0.59 10.93 -12.94
C HIS A 149 -0.08 11.50 -14.18
N ARG A 150 -1.08 10.80 -14.74
CA ARG A 150 -1.81 11.24 -15.95
C ARG A 150 -2.46 12.59 -15.74
N VAL A 151 -3.23 12.75 -14.67
CA VAL A 151 -3.90 14.03 -14.35
C VAL A 151 -2.88 15.14 -14.18
N THR A 152 -1.75 14.86 -13.52
CA THR A 152 -0.69 15.85 -13.33
C THR A 152 -0.10 16.32 -14.67
N VAL A 153 0.15 15.41 -15.60
CA VAL A 153 0.79 15.71 -16.89
C VAL A 153 -0.23 16.26 -17.92
N GLU A 154 -1.41 15.65 -18.00
CA GLU A 154 -2.41 15.97 -19.03
C GLU A 154 -3.22 17.23 -18.68
N GLU A 155 -3.52 17.45 -17.38
CA GLU A 155 -4.37 18.55 -16.91
C GLU A 155 -3.59 19.65 -16.16
N GLY A 156 -2.33 19.43 -15.83
CA GLY A 156 -1.51 20.37 -15.07
C GLY A 156 -1.91 20.50 -13.60
N ILE A 157 -2.65 19.54 -13.05
CA ILE A 157 -3.15 19.52 -11.66
C ILE A 157 -2.37 18.48 -10.88
N LEU A 158 -1.51 18.90 -9.96
CA LEU A 158 -0.72 18.02 -9.11
C LEU A 158 -1.59 17.46 -7.98
N ILE A 159 -2.08 16.22 -8.13
CA ILE A 159 -2.96 15.53 -7.18
C ILE A 159 -2.22 14.42 -6.42
N GLY A 160 -2.74 14.03 -5.24
CA GLY A 160 -2.25 12.88 -4.49
C GLY A 160 -2.72 11.53 -5.05
N GLY A 161 -2.22 10.44 -4.48
CA GLY A 161 -2.59 9.06 -4.88
C GLY A 161 -4.09 8.80 -4.76
N SER A 162 -4.71 9.22 -3.66
CA SER A 162 -6.16 9.11 -3.44
C SER A 162 -7.00 9.92 -4.43
N GLY A 163 -6.48 11.05 -4.91
CA GLY A 163 -7.04 11.79 -6.03
C GLY A 163 -7.02 10.96 -7.32
N GLY A 164 -5.91 10.24 -7.56
CA GLY A 164 -5.80 9.27 -8.65
C GLY A 164 -6.84 8.15 -8.55
N THR A 165 -7.04 7.58 -7.35
CA THR A 165 -8.09 6.59 -7.06
C THR A 165 -9.47 7.14 -7.45
N ALA A 166 -9.79 8.36 -7.00
CA ALA A 166 -11.09 8.98 -7.28
C ALA A 166 -11.31 9.23 -8.78
N VAL A 167 -10.29 9.73 -9.51
CA VAL A 167 -10.40 9.95 -10.96
C VAL A 167 -10.47 8.63 -11.73
N ALA A 168 -9.73 7.60 -11.34
CA ALA A 168 -9.81 6.27 -11.95
C ALA A 168 -11.23 5.70 -11.83
N ALA A 169 -11.83 5.74 -10.64
CA ALA A 169 -13.21 5.32 -10.41
C ALA A 169 -14.22 6.16 -11.23
N ALA A 170 -14.00 7.46 -11.32
CA ALA A 170 -14.86 8.35 -12.11
C ALA A 170 -14.80 8.00 -13.60
N LEU A 171 -13.64 7.71 -14.15
CA LEU A 171 -13.49 7.31 -15.55
C LEU A 171 -14.12 5.94 -15.83
N GLN A 172 -14.09 5.01 -14.89
CA GLN A 172 -14.81 3.73 -15.01
C GLN A 172 -16.33 3.98 -15.03
N THR A 173 -16.83 4.83 -14.14
CA THR A 173 -18.25 5.25 -14.14
C THR A 173 -18.65 5.90 -15.45
N ALA A 174 -17.81 6.81 -15.96
CA ALA A 174 -18.10 7.60 -17.15
C ALA A 174 -18.24 6.79 -18.45
N GLN A 175 -17.75 5.55 -18.50
CA GLN A 175 -17.87 4.68 -19.68
C GLN A 175 -19.34 4.42 -20.08
N ASN A 176 -20.28 4.51 -19.15
CA ASN A 176 -21.69 4.24 -19.36
C ASN A 176 -22.55 5.51 -19.39
N LEU A 177 -21.93 6.70 -19.32
CA LEU A 177 -22.62 7.98 -19.23
C LEU A 177 -22.71 8.67 -20.59
N THR A 178 -23.53 9.70 -20.65
CA THR A 178 -23.80 10.51 -21.82
C THR A 178 -23.34 11.96 -21.63
N ALA A 179 -23.44 12.79 -22.67
CA ALA A 179 -23.12 14.21 -22.58
C ALA A 179 -24.07 15.02 -21.68
N GLU A 180 -25.21 14.46 -21.30
CA GLU A 180 -26.16 15.09 -20.37
C GLU A 180 -25.76 14.89 -18.89
N ASP A 181 -24.86 13.94 -18.63
CA ASP A 181 -24.41 13.63 -17.27
C ASP A 181 -23.31 14.59 -16.82
N LEU A 182 -23.36 14.99 -15.55
CA LEU A 182 -22.35 15.82 -14.91
C LEU A 182 -21.75 15.09 -13.73
N VAL A 183 -20.50 14.63 -13.91
CA VAL A 183 -19.71 13.94 -12.88
C VAL A 183 -18.85 14.95 -12.13
N VAL A 184 -18.96 14.99 -10.81
CA VAL A 184 -18.07 15.75 -9.93
C VAL A 184 -17.17 14.76 -9.19
N VAL A 185 -15.85 14.95 -9.31
CA VAL A 185 -14.83 14.14 -8.63
C VAL A 185 -14.17 14.99 -7.55
N LEU A 186 -14.18 14.51 -6.31
CA LEU A 186 -13.50 15.19 -5.23
C LEU A 186 -12.02 14.79 -5.19
N ILE A 187 -11.14 15.78 -5.31
CA ILE A 187 -9.70 15.63 -5.16
C ILE A 187 -9.34 16.12 -3.75
N PRO A 188 -8.98 15.22 -2.83
CA PRO A 188 -8.88 15.57 -1.41
C PRO A 188 -7.61 16.33 -1.05
N ASP A 189 -6.50 16.15 -1.81
CA ASP A 189 -5.22 16.75 -1.50
C ASP A 189 -4.36 17.05 -2.73
N SER A 190 -3.17 17.61 -2.46
CA SER A 190 -2.15 17.91 -3.48
C SER A 190 -1.04 16.86 -3.46
N GLY A 191 -0.49 16.53 -4.63
CA GLY A 191 0.66 15.65 -4.79
C GLY A 191 1.95 16.12 -4.11
N ARG A 192 1.99 17.33 -3.52
CA ARG A 192 3.18 17.86 -2.83
C ARG A 192 3.69 16.97 -1.70
N GLY A 193 2.79 16.29 -0.98
CA GLY A 193 3.14 15.34 0.08
C GLY A 193 3.78 14.05 -0.43
N TYR A 194 3.72 13.79 -1.74
CA TYR A 194 4.07 12.50 -2.37
C TYR A 194 5.22 12.59 -3.37
N LEU A 195 5.97 13.70 -3.39
CA LEU A 195 7.09 13.92 -4.33
C LEU A 195 8.23 12.92 -4.14
N SER A 196 8.40 12.36 -2.95
CA SER A 196 9.40 11.32 -2.63
C SER A 196 8.86 9.89 -2.73
N LYS A 197 7.62 9.71 -3.20
CA LYS A 197 6.93 8.42 -3.37
C LYS A 197 6.35 8.33 -4.77
N VAL A 198 5.05 8.54 -4.93
CA VAL A 198 4.31 8.39 -6.20
C VAL A 198 4.94 9.16 -7.37
N PHE A 199 5.55 10.34 -7.13
CA PHE A 199 6.20 11.15 -8.15
C PHE A 199 7.73 10.96 -8.23
N ASP A 200 8.32 10.07 -7.43
CA ASP A 200 9.72 9.69 -7.50
C ASP A 200 9.89 8.42 -8.35
N LYS A 201 10.62 8.55 -9.46
CA LYS A 201 10.84 7.44 -10.39
C LYS A 201 11.57 6.25 -9.76
N SER A 202 12.48 6.52 -8.82
CA SER A 202 13.24 5.46 -8.15
C SER A 202 12.35 4.71 -7.17
N TRP A 203 11.48 5.41 -6.45
CA TRP A 203 10.50 4.79 -5.58
C TRP A 203 9.50 3.93 -6.37
N MET A 204 8.94 4.46 -7.47
CA MET A 204 8.02 3.74 -8.34
C MET A 204 8.65 2.48 -8.94
N ALA A 205 9.91 2.58 -9.38
CA ALA A 205 10.65 1.43 -9.88
C ALA A 205 10.91 0.39 -8.78
N ASN A 206 11.38 0.83 -7.61
CA ASN A 206 11.68 -0.05 -6.47
C ASN A 206 10.44 -0.78 -5.94
N MET A 207 9.26 -0.17 -6.02
CA MET A 207 7.98 -0.78 -5.64
C MET A 207 7.38 -1.68 -6.75
N GLY A 208 7.97 -1.74 -7.92
CA GLY A 208 7.51 -2.57 -9.03
C GLY A 208 6.47 -1.92 -9.93
N PHE A 209 6.14 -0.63 -9.74
CA PHE A 209 5.12 0.09 -10.54
C PHE A 209 5.62 0.59 -11.90
N SER A 210 6.90 0.49 -12.20
CA SER A 210 7.45 0.92 -13.48
C SER A 210 8.49 -0.06 -14.01
N LYS A 211 8.55 -0.21 -15.34
CA LYS A 211 9.52 -1.05 -16.04
C LYS A 211 10.62 -0.19 -16.64
N GLN A 212 11.88 -0.57 -16.41
CA GLN A 212 13.06 0.03 -17.04
C GLN A 212 13.35 -0.63 -18.40
N GLU A 213 14.17 0.02 -19.22
CA GLU A 213 14.65 -0.55 -20.48
C GLU A 213 15.73 -1.62 -20.23
N GLY A 214 15.74 -2.64 -21.08
CA GLY A 214 16.70 -3.76 -21.02
C GLY A 214 16.20 -4.95 -20.20
N SER A 215 17.10 -5.89 -19.87
CA SER A 215 16.79 -7.06 -19.07
C SER A 215 16.48 -6.67 -17.62
N THR A 216 15.32 -7.07 -17.15
CA THR A 216 14.76 -6.72 -15.85
C THR A 216 14.77 -7.91 -14.88
N VAL A 217 14.49 -7.63 -13.60
CA VAL A 217 14.30 -8.66 -12.58
C VAL A 217 13.14 -9.59 -12.96
N ALA A 218 12.05 -9.07 -13.57
CA ALA A 218 10.94 -9.89 -14.06
C ALA A 218 11.42 -10.93 -15.08
N ASP A 219 12.21 -10.50 -16.06
CA ASP A 219 12.73 -11.39 -17.10
C ASP A 219 13.60 -12.55 -16.52
N LEU A 220 14.30 -12.26 -15.42
CA LEU A 220 15.08 -13.27 -14.69
C LEU A 220 14.17 -14.23 -13.91
N LEU A 221 13.14 -13.72 -13.23
CA LEU A 221 12.20 -14.56 -12.48
C LEU A 221 11.40 -15.49 -13.39
N ASP A 222 11.04 -15.04 -14.59
CA ASP A 222 10.28 -15.82 -15.58
C ASP A 222 11.09 -17.00 -16.13
N GLN A 223 12.43 -16.95 -16.03
CA GLN A 223 13.34 -18.05 -16.41
C GLN A 223 13.47 -19.12 -15.32
N ARG A 224 13.05 -18.85 -14.09
CA ARG A 224 13.09 -19.82 -12.99
C ARG A 224 12.05 -20.94 -13.20
N ALA A 225 12.35 -22.14 -12.71
CA ALA A 225 11.39 -23.22 -12.70
C ALA A 225 10.14 -22.85 -11.85
N ARG A 226 8.97 -23.37 -12.26
CA ARG A 226 7.73 -23.18 -11.49
C ARG A 226 7.90 -23.73 -10.08
N GLY A 227 7.62 -22.90 -9.07
CA GLY A 227 7.78 -23.20 -7.63
C GLY A 227 9.05 -22.64 -7.00
N GLU A 228 10.08 -22.27 -7.79
CA GLU A 228 11.27 -21.56 -7.29
C GLU A 228 11.08 -20.05 -7.19
N SER A 229 10.01 -19.53 -7.81
CA SER A 229 9.68 -18.10 -7.85
C SER A 229 8.78 -17.66 -6.69
N GLU A 230 8.26 -18.58 -5.89
CA GLU A 230 7.38 -18.23 -4.77
C GLU A 230 8.16 -17.62 -3.61
N LEU A 231 7.58 -16.57 -2.99
CA LEU A 231 8.16 -15.94 -1.82
C LEU A 231 8.26 -16.91 -0.65
N THR A 232 9.46 -17.06 -0.12
CA THR A 232 9.72 -17.78 1.13
C THR A 232 9.83 -16.80 2.27
N TYR A 233 9.04 -16.96 3.31
CA TYR A 233 9.01 -16.09 4.50
C TYR A 233 8.67 -16.89 5.76
N VAL A 234 8.82 -16.28 6.93
CA VAL A 234 8.42 -16.84 8.23
C VAL A 234 7.53 -15.86 8.99
N SER A 235 6.73 -16.39 9.90
CA SER A 235 5.94 -15.63 10.85
C SER A 235 6.84 -15.08 11.98
N PRO A 236 6.49 -13.95 12.63
CA PRO A 236 7.14 -13.49 13.86
C PRO A 236 7.12 -14.53 14.97
N GLU A 237 6.10 -15.37 15.02
CA GLU A 237 5.91 -16.43 16.00
C GLU A 237 6.69 -17.73 15.69
N SER A 238 7.26 -17.86 14.48
CA SER A 238 8.06 -19.02 14.09
C SER A 238 9.29 -19.19 14.98
N THR A 239 9.71 -20.42 15.16
CA THR A 239 10.93 -20.71 15.91
C THR A 239 12.19 -20.43 15.10
N LEU A 240 13.30 -20.21 15.77
CA LEU A 240 14.60 -20.02 15.10
C LEU A 240 15.01 -21.27 14.31
N GLU A 241 14.69 -22.48 14.82
CA GLU A 241 14.96 -23.75 14.15
C GLU A 241 14.19 -23.86 12.83
N GLU A 242 12.91 -23.52 12.82
CA GLU A 242 12.09 -23.48 11.59
C GLU A 242 12.67 -22.54 10.56
N ALA A 243 13.04 -21.32 10.97
CA ALA A 243 13.63 -20.34 10.07
C ALA A 243 14.95 -20.81 9.47
N ILE A 244 15.82 -21.44 10.28
CA ILE A 244 17.10 -22.02 9.83
C ILE A 244 16.84 -23.17 8.84
N SER A 245 15.92 -24.08 9.16
CA SER A 245 15.58 -25.23 8.30
C SER A 245 15.11 -24.76 6.92
N ILE A 246 14.17 -23.80 6.89
CA ILE A 246 13.65 -23.23 5.65
C ILE A 246 14.77 -22.58 4.81
N MET A 247 15.64 -21.79 5.45
CA MET A 247 16.75 -21.15 4.74
C MET A 247 17.74 -22.17 4.17
N GLN A 248 18.03 -23.26 4.90
CA GLN A 248 18.92 -24.32 4.45
C GLN A 248 18.32 -25.12 3.29
N GLU A 249 17.05 -25.51 3.40
CA GLU A 249 16.33 -26.26 2.36
C GLU A 249 16.21 -25.49 1.05
N ARG A 250 16.06 -24.18 1.13
CA ARG A 250 15.90 -23.28 -0.03
C ARG A 250 17.21 -22.65 -0.49
N GLY A 251 18.32 -22.86 0.22
CA GLY A 251 19.62 -22.26 -0.10
C GLY A 251 19.63 -20.72 0.02
N LEU A 252 18.80 -20.16 0.91
CA LEU A 252 18.64 -18.72 1.08
C LEU A 252 19.50 -18.19 2.23
N PRO A 253 20.25 -17.09 2.04
CA PRO A 253 21.07 -16.50 3.10
C PRO A 253 20.26 -15.70 4.12
N GLY A 254 19.01 -15.37 3.78
CA GLY A 254 18.04 -14.64 4.62
C GLY A 254 16.65 -14.68 4.04
N ILE A 255 15.64 -14.53 4.89
CA ILE A 255 14.22 -14.52 4.54
C ILE A 255 13.49 -13.40 5.27
N PRO A 256 12.41 -12.81 4.69
CA PRO A 256 11.58 -11.84 5.37
C PRO A 256 10.76 -12.47 6.48
N VAL A 257 10.46 -11.64 7.48
CA VAL A 257 9.51 -11.95 8.55
C VAL A 257 8.25 -11.16 8.26
N ALA A 258 7.12 -11.85 8.08
CA ALA A 258 5.86 -11.22 7.72
C ALA A 258 4.70 -11.75 8.57
N ASN A 259 3.75 -10.86 8.85
CA ASN A 259 2.52 -11.19 9.56
C ASN A 259 1.33 -11.09 8.60
N GLY A 260 1.06 -12.14 7.86
CA GLY A 260 -0.02 -12.21 6.86
C GLY A 260 0.07 -13.49 6.02
N GLU A 261 -0.92 -13.65 5.14
CA GLU A 261 -0.98 -14.76 4.19
C GLU A 261 -0.76 -14.23 2.76
N MET A 262 -0.26 -15.09 1.87
CA MET A 262 -0.08 -14.74 0.46
C MET A 262 -1.41 -14.40 -0.25
N PRO A 263 -1.43 -13.40 -1.13
CA PRO A 263 -0.35 -12.46 -1.45
C PRO A 263 -0.13 -11.43 -0.33
N LEU A 264 1.13 -11.18 0.05
CA LEU A 264 1.49 -10.21 1.07
C LEU A 264 1.48 -8.77 0.53
N ALA A 265 1.10 -7.80 1.37
CA ALA A 265 1.45 -6.40 1.17
C ALA A 265 2.83 -6.11 1.77
N ILE A 266 3.57 -5.14 1.20
CA ILE A 266 4.90 -4.78 1.75
C ILE A 266 4.83 -4.32 3.22
N ALA A 267 3.73 -3.69 3.63
CA ALA A 267 3.54 -3.25 5.00
C ALA A 267 3.35 -4.40 6.02
N GLU A 268 3.06 -5.63 5.56
CA GLU A 268 2.98 -6.83 6.39
C GLU A 268 4.36 -7.45 6.66
N VAL A 269 5.40 -7.00 5.95
CA VAL A 269 6.79 -7.41 6.19
C VAL A 269 7.34 -6.58 7.35
N MET A 270 7.56 -7.24 8.49
CA MET A 270 7.95 -6.62 9.76
C MET A 270 9.46 -6.54 9.96
N GLY A 271 10.21 -7.39 9.27
CA GLY A 271 11.64 -7.50 9.40
C GLY A 271 12.25 -8.59 8.52
N SER A 272 13.45 -9.00 8.84
CA SER A 272 14.15 -10.07 8.16
C SER A 272 15.03 -10.86 9.12
N VAL A 273 15.29 -12.12 8.82
CA VAL A 273 16.28 -12.94 9.50
C VAL A 273 17.33 -13.46 8.52
N TYR A 274 18.57 -13.56 8.99
CA TYR A 274 19.71 -13.99 8.20
C TYR A 274 20.38 -15.19 8.86
N GLN A 275 20.83 -16.14 8.06
CA GLN A 275 21.43 -17.39 8.54
C GLN A 275 22.61 -17.15 9.49
N HIS A 276 23.50 -16.20 9.18
CA HIS A 276 24.64 -15.87 10.03
C HIS A 276 24.23 -15.33 11.40
N SER A 277 23.23 -14.45 11.46
CA SER A 277 22.75 -13.84 12.71
C SER A 277 22.13 -14.91 13.64
N LEU A 278 21.35 -15.82 13.06
CA LEU A 278 20.72 -16.91 13.83
C LEU A 278 21.76 -17.91 14.37
N LEU A 279 22.81 -18.19 13.61
CA LEU A 279 23.90 -19.06 14.06
C LEU A 279 24.74 -18.42 15.17
N GLU A 280 24.97 -17.11 15.11
CA GLU A 280 25.63 -16.36 16.18
C GLU A 280 24.81 -16.39 17.47
N GLU A 281 23.50 -16.17 17.39
CA GLU A 281 22.61 -16.17 18.55
C GLU A 281 22.52 -17.57 19.19
N SER A 282 22.38 -18.62 18.38
CA SER A 282 22.37 -20.00 18.85
C SER A 282 23.68 -20.42 19.52
N SER A 283 24.81 -19.81 19.16
CA SER A 283 26.12 -20.09 19.76
C SER A 283 26.33 -19.42 21.14
N LYS A 284 25.61 -18.34 21.43
CA LYS A 284 25.71 -17.62 22.72
C LYS A 284 24.94 -18.32 23.85
N THR A 285 23.91 -19.08 23.51
CA THR A 285 23.11 -19.85 24.46
C THR A 285 23.51 -21.31 24.43
N ASN A 286 24.17 -21.82 25.49
CA ASN A 286 24.50 -23.23 25.68
C ASN A 286 23.28 -24.16 25.83
N GLN A 287 22.08 -23.69 25.55
CA GLN A 287 20.82 -24.42 25.45
C GLN A 287 20.07 -23.97 24.19
N PRO A 288 19.46 -24.86 23.42
CA PRO A 288 18.53 -24.46 22.39
C PRO A 288 17.36 -23.75 23.08
N SER A 289 17.42 -22.42 23.13
CA SER A 289 16.28 -21.61 23.52
C SER A 289 15.27 -21.69 22.40
N PRO A 290 14.02 -22.04 22.65
CA PRO A 290 12.95 -21.91 21.67
C PRO A 290 12.61 -20.42 21.53
N GLY A 291 13.58 -19.59 21.10
CA GLY A 291 13.37 -18.18 20.81
C GLY A 291 12.45 -18.04 19.59
N LYS A 292 11.64 -17.02 19.60
CA LYS A 292 10.82 -16.64 18.45
C LYS A 292 11.62 -15.73 17.51
N VAL A 293 11.28 -15.78 16.23
CA VAL A 293 11.89 -14.95 15.19
C VAL A 293 11.76 -13.46 15.52
N GLU A 294 10.65 -13.01 16.09
CA GLU A 294 10.42 -11.61 16.48
C GLU A 294 11.44 -11.06 17.49
N GLU A 295 12.05 -11.91 18.30
CA GLU A 295 13.02 -11.51 19.33
C GLU A 295 14.41 -11.17 18.74
N VAL A 296 14.70 -11.67 17.52
CA VAL A 296 16.04 -11.57 16.91
C VAL A 296 16.03 -11.00 15.49
N MET A 297 14.85 -10.69 14.95
CA MET A 297 14.75 -10.15 13.59
C MET A 297 15.45 -8.81 13.46
N SER A 298 16.07 -8.61 12.31
CA SER A 298 16.65 -7.36 11.85
C SER A 298 15.60 -6.49 11.12
N PRO A 299 15.88 -5.21 10.85
CA PRO A 299 15.05 -4.40 9.95
C PRO A 299 14.80 -5.08 8.60
N ASN A 300 13.81 -4.59 7.86
CA ASN A 300 13.48 -5.12 6.55
C ASN A 300 14.71 -5.17 5.63
N MET A 301 14.82 -6.27 4.88
CA MET A 301 15.86 -6.39 3.86
C MET A 301 15.65 -5.37 2.73
N PRO A 302 16.72 -5.00 2.00
CA PRO A 302 16.59 -4.13 0.84
C PRO A 302 15.68 -4.72 -0.22
N THR A 303 14.95 -3.85 -0.92
CA THR A 303 13.98 -4.22 -1.94
C THR A 303 14.47 -3.92 -3.36
N VAL A 304 13.90 -4.62 -4.34
CA VAL A 304 14.06 -4.36 -5.77
C VAL A 304 12.72 -4.61 -6.47
N GLY A 305 12.31 -3.71 -7.36
CA GLY A 305 11.10 -3.92 -8.14
C GLY A 305 11.34 -4.87 -9.33
N VAL A 306 10.31 -5.64 -9.71
CA VAL A 306 10.37 -6.55 -10.87
C VAL A 306 10.77 -5.83 -12.16
N GLY A 307 10.43 -4.57 -12.31
CA GLY A 307 10.74 -3.73 -13.46
C GLY A 307 12.13 -3.08 -13.43
N GLU A 308 12.90 -3.19 -12.35
CA GLU A 308 14.27 -2.66 -12.29
C GLU A 308 15.24 -3.52 -13.11
N SER A 309 16.27 -2.89 -13.67
CA SER A 309 17.28 -3.58 -14.46
C SER A 309 18.16 -4.51 -13.59
N LEU A 310 18.66 -5.59 -14.18
CA LEU A 310 19.60 -6.50 -13.49
C LEU A 310 20.86 -5.79 -12.99
N LYS A 311 21.27 -4.68 -13.64
CA LYS A 311 22.39 -3.85 -13.20
C LYS A 311 22.09 -3.17 -11.85
N VAL A 312 20.87 -2.67 -11.67
CA VAL A 312 20.44 -2.06 -10.38
C VAL A 312 20.36 -3.13 -9.30
N ALA A 313 19.80 -4.29 -9.61
CA ALA A 313 19.76 -5.41 -8.69
C ALA A 313 21.15 -5.85 -8.25
N ALA A 314 22.09 -5.98 -9.19
CA ALA A 314 23.49 -6.31 -8.91
C ALA A 314 24.15 -5.29 -7.97
N ALA A 315 23.98 -3.99 -8.22
CA ALA A 315 24.52 -2.95 -7.36
C ALA A 315 23.96 -3.00 -5.92
N LYS A 316 22.65 -3.27 -5.77
CA LYS A 316 22.04 -3.46 -4.44
C LYS A 316 22.60 -4.70 -3.73
N LEU A 317 22.87 -5.79 -4.47
CA LEU A 317 23.45 -7.02 -3.93
C LEU A 317 24.95 -6.92 -3.58
N GLU A 318 25.66 -5.84 -3.95
CA GLU A 318 27.02 -5.58 -3.45
C GLU A 318 27.02 -5.38 -1.92
N ASN A 319 25.96 -4.76 -1.40
CA ASN A 319 25.79 -4.43 0.03
C ASN A 319 24.77 -5.32 0.77
N SER A 320 24.17 -6.29 0.09
CA SER A 320 23.24 -7.24 0.67
C SER A 320 23.45 -8.65 0.12
N GLN A 321 23.05 -9.65 0.88
CA GLN A 321 23.12 -11.04 0.43
C GLN A 321 21.86 -11.46 -0.33
N VAL A 322 20.73 -10.78 -0.08
CA VAL A 322 19.43 -11.08 -0.63
C VAL A 322 18.60 -9.80 -0.72
N LEU A 323 17.77 -9.69 -1.74
CA LEU A 323 16.80 -8.61 -1.94
C LEU A 323 15.38 -9.18 -1.95
N LEU A 324 14.44 -8.44 -1.39
CA LEU A 324 13.02 -8.71 -1.52
C LEU A 324 12.52 -8.11 -2.84
N VAL A 325 11.99 -8.94 -3.72
CA VAL A 325 11.46 -8.52 -5.02
C VAL A 325 10.02 -8.07 -4.85
N LEU A 326 9.70 -6.88 -5.36
CA LEU A 326 8.37 -6.29 -5.31
C LEU A 326 7.75 -6.18 -6.71
N ASP A 327 6.46 -6.48 -6.80
CA ASP A 327 5.61 -6.34 -7.98
C ASP A 327 4.34 -5.59 -7.58
N ASP A 328 4.10 -4.41 -8.14
CA ASP A 328 3.00 -3.52 -7.74
C ASP A 328 2.88 -3.32 -6.22
N GLY A 329 4.02 -3.16 -5.53
CA GLY A 329 4.10 -2.98 -4.08
C GLY A 329 3.92 -4.25 -3.26
N GLN A 330 3.78 -5.41 -3.88
CA GLN A 330 3.61 -6.70 -3.21
C GLN A 330 4.90 -7.52 -3.23
N PRO A 331 5.32 -8.10 -2.10
CA PRO A 331 6.40 -9.07 -2.04
C PRO A 331 6.12 -10.30 -2.92
N ARG A 332 6.97 -10.55 -3.90
CA ARG A 332 6.79 -11.63 -4.88
C ARG A 332 7.80 -12.76 -4.74
N SER A 333 9.08 -12.41 -4.53
CA SER A 333 10.17 -13.39 -4.52
C SER A 333 11.39 -12.86 -3.78
N LEU A 334 12.41 -13.67 -3.69
CA LEU A 334 13.74 -13.29 -3.21
C LEU A 334 14.76 -13.37 -4.35
N LEU A 335 15.73 -12.45 -4.37
CA LEU A 335 16.79 -12.39 -5.34
C LEU A 335 18.14 -12.41 -4.64
N THR A 336 19.03 -13.32 -5.04
CA THR A 336 20.37 -13.49 -4.49
C THR A 336 21.44 -13.26 -5.58
N ARG A 337 22.73 -13.24 -5.17
CA ARG A 337 23.84 -13.14 -6.13
C ARG A 337 23.93 -14.36 -7.06
N SER A 338 23.57 -15.55 -6.58
CA SER A 338 23.58 -16.78 -7.39
C SER A 338 22.60 -16.71 -8.54
N ASP A 339 21.47 -16.06 -8.37
CA ASP A 339 20.47 -15.86 -9.43
C ASP A 339 21.02 -15.01 -10.58
N LEU A 340 21.76 -13.94 -10.26
CA LEU A 340 22.38 -13.08 -11.27
C LEU A 340 23.53 -13.78 -12.00
N ALA A 341 24.28 -14.63 -11.33
CA ALA A 341 25.38 -15.39 -11.95
C ALA A 341 24.85 -16.41 -12.98
N GLY A 342 23.68 -17.01 -12.72
CA GLY A 342 23.01 -17.91 -13.67
C GLY A 342 22.53 -17.22 -14.94
N ALA A 343 22.05 -15.97 -14.84
CA ALA A 343 21.60 -15.19 -16.00
C ALA A 343 22.73 -14.85 -16.97
N HIS A 344 23.93 -14.55 -16.50
CA HIS A 344 25.08 -14.27 -17.35
C HIS A 344 25.63 -15.50 -18.08
N ALA A 345 25.41 -16.71 -17.56
CA ALA A 345 25.84 -17.95 -18.21
C ALA A 345 24.94 -18.32 -19.40
N GLY A 346 23.65 -17.93 -19.37
CA GLY A 346 22.72 -18.19 -20.46
C GLY A 346 22.90 -17.29 -21.70
N ASP A 347 23.35 -16.05 -21.52
CA ASP A 347 23.60 -15.11 -22.64
C ASP A 347 24.88 -15.45 -23.42
N GLY A 348 25.84 -16.18 -22.83
CA GLY A 348 27.09 -16.59 -23.49
C GLY A 348 26.94 -17.72 -24.50
N GLU A 349 25.89 -18.56 -24.39
CA GLU A 349 25.70 -19.70 -25.32
C GLU A 349 24.96 -19.34 -26.61
N GLN A 350 24.33 -18.17 -26.70
CA GLN A 350 23.60 -17.75 -27.92
C GLN A 350 24.47 -16.98 -28.92
N GLU A 351 25.64 -16.46 -28.55
CA GLU A 351 26.56 -15.76 -29.47
C GLU A 351 27.50 -16.70 -30.24
N GLU A 352 27.70 -17.95 -29.81
CA GLU A 352 28.61 -18.90 -30.50
C GLU A 352 27.96 -19.75 -31.61
N THR A 353 26.64 -19.72 -31.80
CA THR A 353 25.95 -20.50 -32.83
C THR A 353 25.59 -19.74 -34.10
N SER A 354 26.05 -18.49 -34.25
CA SER A 354 25.85 -17.66 -35.45
C SER A 354 27.17 -17.20 -36.06
N LYS A 355 28.00 -18.13 -36.48
CA LYS A 355 29.10 -17.86 -37.42
C LYS A 355 29.17 -18.96 -38.50
#